data_9c73857b535fd2367270f3eaa112cde7
#
_entry.id   9c73857b535fd2367270f3eaa112cde7
#
_cell.length_a   1.000
_cell.length_b   1.000
_cell.length_c   1.000
_cell.angle_alpha   90.00
_cell.angle_beta   90.00
_cell.angle_gamma   90.00
#
_symmetry.space_group_name_H-M   'P 1'
#
loop_
_entity.id
_entity.type
_entity.pdbx_description
1 polymer ?
#
loop_
_entity_poly.entity_id
_entity_poly.type
_entity_poly.pdbx_seq_one_letter_code
_entity_poly.pdbx_strand_id
1 'polypeptide(L)'
;MQRLLLIALTAATLVAADATGTWTGTLTPSDGTSGPARLVLKQEGDKVTGTAGPDATEQHTIENGKAESGNLTFQVSTPGGVMKFALKQHGAEISGDVTRERDGKTESAKLAVKRAD
;
A
#
# COMPACT_ATOMS: atom_id res chain seq x y z
N MET A 1 -24.84 32.48 -7.77
CA MET A 1 -24.18 32.16 -7.68
C MET A 1 -23.50 31.56 -7.43
N GLN A 2 -23.48 31.48 -7.25
CA GLN A 2 -22.76 31.11 -7.06
C GLN A 2 -22.37 30.20 -6.86
N ARG A 3 -22.39 29.83 -6.93
CA ARG A 3 -22.05 28.97 -6.75
C ARG A 3 -21.50 28.24 -6.89
N LEU A 4 -21.46 27.98 -7.05
CA LEU A 4 -20.96 27.24 -7.28
C LEU A 4 -20.01 26.88 -7.29
N LEU A 5 -19.59 26.93 -7.46
CA LEU A 5 -18.45 26.70 -7.49
C LEU A 5 -17.84 25.83 -6.58
N LEU A 6 -17.91 25.75 -5.80
CA LEU A 6 -17.50 25.03 -4.70
C LEU A 6 -17.46 23.60 -4.87
N ILE A 7 -18.19 23.11 -5.65
CA ILE A 7 -18.31 21.74 -5.94
C ILE A 7 -17.01 21.15 -6.41
N ALA A 8 -16.32 21.89 -7.17
CA ALA A 8 -15.05 21.42 -7.68
C ALA A 8 -14.09 21.12 -6.54
N LEU A 9 -14.22 21.83 -5.48
CA LEU A 9 -13.37 21.60 -4.33
C LEU A 9 -13.56 20.22 -3.76
N THR A 10 -14.79 19.78 -3.72
CA THR A 10 -15.10 18.47 -3.20
C THR A 10 -14.39 17.40 -4.02
N ALA A 11 -14.40 17.56 -5.31
CA ALA A 11 -13.76 16.59 -6.18
C ALA A 11 -12.26 16.52 -5.90
N ALA A 12 -11.65 17.66 -5.70
CA ALA A 12 -10.23 17.71 -5.42
C ALA A 12 -9.90 16.96 -4.12
N THR A 13 -10.77 17.08 -3.14
CA THR A 13 -10.55 16.39 -1.87
C THR A 13 -10.56 14.89 -2.05
N LEU A 14 -11.45 14.38 -2.89
CA LEU A 14 -11.52 12.96 -3.14
C LEU A 14 -10.26 12.45 -3.81
N VAL A 15 -9.73 13.20 -4.76
CA VAL A 15 -8.53 12.80 -5.46
C VAL A 15 -7.36 12.69 -4.50
N ALA A 16 -7.30 13.55 -3.50
CA ALA A 16 -6.19 13.56 -2.57
C ALA A 16 -6.08 12.28 -1.74
N ALA A 17 -7.17 11.51 -1.63
CA ALA A 17 -7.17 10.29 -0.84
C ALA A 17 -6.83 9.03 -1.63
N ASP A 18 -6.52 9.19 -2.93
CA ASP A 18 -6.30 8.05 -3.80
C ASP A 18 -4.89 7.50 -3.63
N ALA A 19 -4.79 6.18 -3.51
CA ALA A 19 -3.52 5.50 -3.37
C ALA A 19 -2.91 5.07 -4.71
N THR A 20 -3.55 5.41 -5.82
CA THR A 20 -3.05 5.05 -7.14
C THR A 20 -1.66 5.64 -7.38
N GLY A 21 -0.73 4.82 -7.86
CA GLY A 21 0.60 5.30 -8.19
C GLY A 21 1.67 4.28 -7.85
N THR A 22 2.91 4.68 -8.03
CA THR A 22 4.07 3.87 -7.69
C THR A 22 4.66 4.40 -6.39
N TRP A 23 4.96 3.47 -5.49
CA TRP A 23 5.46 3.80 -4.15
C TRP A 23 6.75 3.02 -3.92
N THR A 24 7.79 3.70 -3.45
CA THR A 24 9.06 3.05 -3.18
C THR A 24 9.57 3.41 -1.80
N GLY A 25 10.32 2.51 -1.20
CA GLY A 25 10.88 2.73 0.12
C GLY A 25 11.53 1.48 0.67
N THR A 26 11.25 1.17 1.92
CA THR A 26 11.93 0.09 2.61
C THR A 26 10.97 -0.80 3.37
N LEU A 27 11.38 -2.06 3.49
CA LEU A 27 10.72 -3.04 4.36
C LEU A 27 11.76 -3.47 5.38
N THR A 28 11.42 -3.35 6.65
CA THR A 28 12.36 -3.66 7.73
C THR A 28 11.80 -4.79 8.59
N PRO A 29 12.33 -6.01 8.45
CA PRO A 29 11.90 -7.11 9.31
C PRO A 29 12.28 -6.85 10.76
N SER A 30 11.54 -7.42 11.68
CA SER A 30 11.80 -7.21 13.09
C SER A 30 13.14 -7.78 13.54
N ASP A 31 13.65 -8.77 12.83
CA ASP A 31 14.91 -9.43 13.20
C ASP A 31 16.02 -9.23 12.19
N GLY A 32 15.87 -8.30 11.26
CA GLY A 32 16.81 -8.25 10.16
C GLY A 32 17.08 -6.90 9.58
N THR A 33 17.74 -6.95 8.45
CA THR A 33 18.20 -5.76 7.74
C THR A 33 17.12 -5.26 6.80
N SER A 34 16.98 -3.94 6.72
CA SER A 34 16.05 -3.31 5.79
C SER A 34 16.37 -3.67 4.35
N GLY A 35 15.35 -3.88 3.56
CA GLY A 35 15.48 -4.10 2.13
C GLY A 35 14.58 -3.16 1.36
N PRO A 36 14.73 -3.11 0.03
CA PRO A 36 13.90 -2.23 -0.77
C PRO A 36 12.48 -2.77 -0.89
N ALA A 37 11.54 -1.84 -1.14
CA ALA A 37 10.14 -2.21 -1.33
C ALA A 37 9.55 -1.32 -2.41
N ARG A 38 8.68 -1.89 -3.23
CA ARG A 38 8.03 -1.16 -4.31
C ARG A 38 6.60 -1.65 -4.44
N LEU A 39 5.67 -0.71 -4.43
CA LEU A 39 4.24 -1.00 -4.62
C LEU A 39 3.78 -0.26 -5.86
N VAL A 40 2.97 -0.93 -6.67
CA VAL A 40 2.30 -0.28 -7.79
C VAL A 40 0.82 -0.49 -7.54
N LEU A 41 0.10 0.56 -7.21
CA LEU A 41 -1.28 0.45 -6.74
C LEU A 41 -2.23 1.18 -7.65
N LYS A 42 -3.45 0.65 -7.74
CA LYS A 42 -4.56 1.30 -8.42
C LYS A 42 -5.77 1.21 -7.51
N GLN A 43 -6.37 2.34 -7.22
CA GLN A 43 -7.55 2.39 -6.37
C GLN A 43 -8.75 2.80 -7.17
N GLU A 44 -9.83 2.03 -7.01
CA GLU A 44 -11.13 2.35 -7.61
C GLU A 44 -12.16 2.23 -6.51
N GLY A 45 -12.65 3.39 -6.04
CA GLY A 45 -13.52 3.39 -4.89
C GLY A 45 -12.76 2.91 -3.67
N ASP A 46 -13.25 1.86 -3.06
CA ASP A 46 -12.57 1.27 -1.90
C ASP A 46 -11.78 0.00 -2.27
N LYS A 47 -11.66 -0.28 -3.56
CA LYS A 47 -10.95 -1.47 -4.03
C LYS A 47 -9.55 -1.09 -4.49
N VAL A 48 -8.56 -1.88 -4.08
CA VAL A 48 -7.17 -1.64 -4.47
C VAL A 48 -6.63 -2.87 -5.18
N THR A 49 -6.00 -2.64 -6.32
CA THR A 49 -5.35 -3.70 -7.09
C THR A 49 -3.93 -3.27 -7.40
N GLY A 50 -3.13 -4.19 -7.89
CA GLY A 50 -1.76 -3.88 -8.28
C GLY A 50 -0.78 -4.95 -7.88
N THR A 51 0.45 -4.54 -7.66
CA THR A 51 1.54 -5.46 -7.35
C THR A 51 2.43 -4.91 -6.25
N ALA A 52 3.17 -5.81 -5.60
CA ALA A 52 4.11 -5.45 -4.54
C ALA A 52 5.32 -6.38 -4.61
N GLY A 53 6.48 -5.84 -4.31
CA GLY A 53 7.70 -6.62 -4.31
C GLY A 53 8.90 -5.76 -3.94
N PRO A 54 10.11 -6.34 -4.01
CA PRO A 54 11.31 -5.60 -3.65
C PRO A 54 11.74 -4.61 -4.72
N ASP A 55 11.45 -4.89 -5.99
CA ASP A 55 11.85 -4.00 -7.08
C ASP A 55 10.94 -4.18 -8.28
N ALA A 56 11.24 -3.50 -9.37
CA ALA A 56 10.39 -3.51 -10.55
C ALA A 56 10.37 -4.85 -11.27
N THR A 57 11.37 -5.68 -11.08
CA THR A 57 11.44 -6.96 -11.77
C THR A 57 10.82 -8.09 -10.98
N GLU A 58 10.72 -7.95 -9.67
CA GLU A 58 10.09 -8.96 -8.84
C GLU A 58 8.86 -8.36 -8.21
N GLN A 59 7.70 -8.61 -8.82
CA GLN A 59 6.43 -8.08 -8.37
C GLN A 59 5.41 -9.19 -8.27
N HIS A 60 4.62 -9.17 -7.21
CA HIS A 60 3.58 -10.17 -6.97
C HIS A 60 2.24 -9.48 -6.92
N THR A 61 1.22 -10.09 -7.50
CA THR A 61 -0.12 -9.52 -7.52
C THR A 61 -0.67 -9.42 -6.10
N ILE A 62 -1.22 -8.27 -5.76
CA ILE A 62 -1.89 -8.13 -4.46
C ILE A 62 -3.30 -8.70 -4.56
N GLU A 63 -3.80 -9.19 -3.44
CA GLU A 63 -5.11 -9.82 -3.35
C GLU A 63 -5.91 -9.17 -2.23
N ASN A 64 -7.23 -9.15 -2.39
CA ASN A 64 -8.14 -8.64 -1.37
C ASN A 64 -7.81 -7.21 -0.94
N GLY A 65 -7.41 -6.39 -1.91
CA GLY A 65 -7.02 -5.02 -1.61
C GLY A 65 -8.21 -4.13 -1.30
N LYS A 66 -8.08 -3.36 -0.24
CA LYS A 66 -9.14 -2.48 0.23
C LYS A 66 -8.56 -1.19 0.78
N ALA A 67 -9.23 -0.09 0.49
CA ALA A 67 -8.84 1.22 1.02
C ALA A 67 -10.06 1.83 1.70
N GLU A 68 -9.88 2.25 2.96
CA GLU A 68 -10.98 2.78 3.75
C GLU A 68 -10.45 3.79 4.73
N SER A 69 -10.86 5.04 4.58
CA SER A 69 -10.45 6.13 5.50
C SER A 69 -8.94 6.23 5.67
N GLY A 70 -8.20 6.05 4.56
CA GLY A 70 -6.75 6.14 4.62
C GLY A 70 -6.07 4.84 5.00
N ASN A 71 -6.82 3.82 5.37
CA ASN A 71 -6.26 2.51 5.70
C ASN A 71 -6.22 1.64 4.46
N LEU A 72 -5.10 0.99 4.24
CA LEU A 72 -4.92 0.10 3.10
C LEU A 72 -4.62 -1.29 3.63
N THR A 73 -5.40 -2.27 3.18
CA THR A 73 -5.14 -3.66 3.55
C THR A 73 -5.12 -4.50 2.29
N PHE A 74 -4.21 -5.44 2.23
CA PHE A 74 -4.16 -6.41 1.15
C PHE A 74 -3.24 -7.54 1.53
N GLN A 75 -3.18 -8.54 0.69
CA GLN A 75 -2.27 -9.66 0.94
C GLN A 75 -1.59 -10.05 -0.36
N VAL A 76 -0.46 -10.73 -0.21
CA VAL A 76 0.35 -11.21 -1.32
C VAL A 76 0.73 -12.64 -1.03
N SER A 77 0.47 -13.53 -1.99
CA SER A 77 0.87 -14.93 -1.86
C SER A 77 2.23 -15.12 -2.53
N THR A 78 3.18 -15.65 -1.79
CA THR A 78 4.52 -15.91 -2.29
C THR A 78 4.89 -17.35 -1.96
N PRO A 79 5.94 -17.89 -2.59
CA PRO A 79 6.40 -19.24 -2.22
C PRO A 79 6.75 -19.36 -0.73
N GLY A 80 7.12 -18.25 -0.10
CA GLY A 80 7.45 -18.27 1.32
C GLY A 80 6.27 -18.14 2.25
N GLY A 81 5.05 -17.98 1.71
CA GLY A 81 3.85 -17.85 2.52
C GLY A 81 3.02 -16.65 2.12
N VAL A 82 1.93 -16.43 2.84
CA VAL A 82 1.05 -15.31 2.58
C VAL A 82 1.47 -14.13 3.44
N MET A 83 1.70 -12.99 2.79
CA MET A 83 2.04 -11.76 3.48
C MET A 83 0.78 -10.89 3.56
N LYS A 84 0.50 -10.38 4.75
CA LYS A 84 -0.65 -9.50 4.97
C LYS A 84 -0.16 -8.11 5.29
N PHE A 85 -0.72 -7.14 4.59
CA PHE A 85 -0.32 -5.74 4.72
C PHE A 85 -1.43 -4.95 5.39
N ALA A 86 -1.11 -4.24 6.45
CA ALA A 86 -2.03 -3.34 7.12
C ALA A 86 -1.34 -1.99 7.19
N LEU A 87 -1.68 -1.12 6.25
CA LEU A 87 -0.95 0.11 6.02
C LEU A 87 -1.85 1.32 6.19
N LYS A 88 -1.23 2.47 6.35
CA LYS A 88 -1.94 3.74 6.43
C LYS A 88 -1.29 4.75 5.51
N GLN A 89 -2.12 5.46 4.76
CA GLN A 89 -1.65 6.48 3.85
C GLN A 89 -1.72 7.86 4.51
N HIS A 90 -0.62 8.58 4.43
CA HIS A 90 -0.52 9.96 4.90
C HIS A 90 0.01 10.80 3.74
N GLY A 91 -0.91 11.27 2.89
CA GLY A 91 -0.51 12.04 1.72
C GLY A 91 0.35 11.22 0.78
N ALA A 92 1.58 11.66 0.58
CA ALA A 92 2.50 10.98 -0.33
C ALA A 92 3.34 9.90 0.36
N GLU A 93 2.93 9.47 1.55
CA GLU A 93 3.63 8.41 2.28
C GLU A 93 2.66 7.33 2.70
N ILE A 94 3.12 6.08 2.65
CA ILE A 94 2.37 4.93 3.16
C ILE A 94 3.29 4.18 4.10
N SER A 95 2.78 3.82 5.26
CA SER A 95 3.56 3.02 6.23
C SER A 95 2.64 2.09 7.00
N GLY A 96 3.22 1.08 7.61
CA GLY A 96 2.45 0.16 8.42
C GLY A 96 3.14 -1.17 8.64
N ASP A 97 2.33 -2.15 8.96
CA ASP A 97 2.81 -3.46 9.35
C ASP A 97 2.57 -4.49 8.27
N VAL A 98 3.54 -5.39 8.10
CA VAL A 98 3.43 -6.52 7.21
C VAL A 98 3.69 -7.76 8.06
N THR A 99 2.81 -8.74 7.96
CA THR A 99 2.97 -10.00 8.68
C THR A 99 2.99 -11.15 7.71
N ARG A 100 3.72 -12.19 8.04
CA ARG A 100 3.79 -13.39 7.24
C ARG A 100 3.78 -14.60 8.17
N GLU A 101 2.96 -15.57 7.81
CA GLU A 101 2.92 -16.81 8.54
C GLU A 101 3.66 -17.88 7.76
N ARG A 102 4.58 -18.55 8.43
CA ARG A 102 5.37 -19.60 7.83
C ARG A 102 5.72 -20.63 8.89
N ASP A 103 5.39 -21.89 8.60
CA ASP A 103 5.68 -23.01 9.51
C ASP A 103 5.13 -22.79 10.91
N GLY A 104 3.91 -22.24 10.98
CA GLY A 104 3.26 -22.01 12.26
C GLY A 104 3.77 -20.82 13.03
N LYS A 105 4.68 -20.04 12.44
CA LYS A 105 5.23 -18.85 13.08
C LYS A 105 4.81 -17.60 12.35
N THR A 106 4.57 -16.53 13.09
CA THR A 106 4.23 -15.23 12.52
C THR A 106 5.47 -14.35 12.55
N GLU A 107 5.86 -13.85 11.39
CA GLU A 107 6.94 -12.89 11.25
C GLU A 107 6.36 -11.55 10.92
N SER A 108 6.95 -10.48 11.43
CA SER A 108 6.46 -9.14 11.17
C SER A 108 7.55 -8.23 10.66
N ALA A 109 7.14 -7.18 9.96
CA ALA A 109 8.06 -6.20 9.40
C ALA A 109 7.34 -4.87 9.32
N LYS A 110 8.11 -3.80 9.19
CA LYS A 110 7.57 -2.45 8.99
C LYS A 110 7.81 -2.03 7.56
N LEU A 111 6.80 -1.48 6.95
CA LEU A 111 6.90 -0.95 5.58
C LEU A 111 6.79 0.56 5.64
N ALA A 112 7.66 1.24 4.89
CA ALA A 112 7.61 2.69 4.76
C ALA A 112 7.97 3.03 3.32
N VAL A 113 7.00 3.58 2.58
CA VAL A 113 7.20 3.93 1.18
C VAL A 113 6.66 5.32 0.92
N LYS A 114 7.21 5.94 -0.13
CA LYS A 114 6.79 7.26 -0.57
C LYS A 114 6.40 7.19 -2.03
N ARG A 115 5.53 8.12 -2.44
CA ARG A 115 5.11 8.19 -3.83
C ARG A 115 6.31 8.51 -4.71
N ALA A 116 6.52 7.70 -5.72
CA ALA A 116 7.69 7.79 -6.59
C ALA A 116 7.41 8.47 -7.92
N ASP A 117 6.14 8.65 -8.29
CA ASP A 117 5.79 9.24 -9.58
C ASP A 117 5.09 10.59 -9.47
#